data_a0109fe9e83bf029c6f3b0f765286c00
#
_entry.id   a0109fe9e83bf029c6f3b0f765286c00
#
_cell.length_a   1.000
_cell.length_b   1.000
_cell.length_c   1.000
_cell.angle_alpha   90.00
_cell.angle_beta   90.00
_cell.angle_gamma   90.00
#
_symmetry.space_group_name_H-M   'P 1'
#
loop_
_entity.id
_entity.type
_entity.pdbx_description
1 polymer ?
#
loop_
_entity_poly.entity_id
_entity_poly.type
_entity_poly.pdbx_seq_one_letter_code
_entity_poly.pdbx_strand_id
1 'polypeptide(L)'
;MKFLASHESSTRGTFDFPIELYYVDKMHPRYEMPFHWHMEFELMLVLSGEFSLLIDGRSYLLHKGDAAIISAGAVHGGTPSDCVYECVVFDMNRFLGSGSVCQAKYNALFERGAQIEPYQPAGSVTCQLIDRLFEAMEKEPEGYEFVTIGLMWQLFGQILLQHSYTVSTSGNKRNDRSTAQMKAALERIRKNYASRITLEDLASTAEMTPEHFCRVFH
;
A
#
# COMPACT_ATOMS: atom_id res chain seq x y z
N MET A 1 6.01 2.46 24.53
CA MET A 1 5.46 1.15 24.10
C MET A 1 5.98 0.87 22.72
N LYS A 2 6.72 -0.21 22.47
CA LYS A 2 7.11 -0.59 21.09
C LYS A 2 5.89 -1.27 20.48
N PHE A 3 5.19 -0.59 19.58
CA PHE A 3 4.17 -1.21 18.75
C PHE A 3 4.88 -2.16 17.77
N LEU A 4 4.68 -3.45 17.95
CA LEU A 4 5.11 -4.45 16.96
C LEU A 4 4.10 -4.39 15.81
N ALA A 5 4.51 -3.81 14.70
CA ALA A 5 3.72 -3.86 13.48
C ALA A 5 3.63 -5.30 12.97
N SER A 6 2.43 -5.80 12.73
CA SER A 6 2.21 -7.15 12.21
C SER A 6 2.17 -7.15 10.68
N HIS A 7 2.70 -8.22 10.06
CA HIS A 7 2.45 -8.47 8.65
C HIS A 7 1.02 -8.95 8.44
N GLU A 8 0.26 -8.24 7.62
CA GLU A 8 -1.06 -8.67 7.22
C GLU A 8 -0.98 -9.49 5.92
N SER A 9 -1.39 -10.75 5.98
CA SER A 9 -1.52 -11.63 4.83
C SER A 9 -2.99 -11.97 4.65
N SER A 10 -3.64 -11.33 3.70
CA SER A 10 -5.04 -11.58 3.33
C SER A 10 -5.15 -11.77 1.83
N THR A 11 -6.08 -12.62 1.41
CA THR A 11 -6.48 -12.68 0.00
C THR A 11 -7.37 -11.48 -0.27
N ARG A 12 -7.03 -10.68 -1.27
CA ARG A 12 -7.77 -9.49 -1.67
C ARG A 12 -8.66 -9.80 -2.87
N GLY A 13 -9.95 -9.51 -2.77
CA GLY A 13 -10.92 -9.72 -3.84
C GLY A 13 -10.95 -11.15 -4.38
N THR A 14 -11.07 -11.29 -5.68
CA THR A 14 -11.06 -12.56 -6.39
C THR A 14 -9.74 -12.80 -7.12
N PHE A 15 -9.52 -14.02 -7.64
CA PHE A 15 -8.33 -14.34 -8.45
C PHE A 15 -8.22 -13.45 -9.69
N ASP A 16 -9.35 -13.18 -10.36
CA ASP A 16 -9.40 -12.40 -11.59
C ASP A 16 -9.51 -10.91 -11.36
N PHE A 17 -10.00 -10.51 -10.18
CA PHE A 17 -10.12 -9.11 -9.75
C PHE A 17 -9.61 -8.94 -8.31
N PRO A 18 -8.28 -8.91 -8.12
CA PRO A 18 -7.64 -8.90 -6.80
C PRO A 18 -7.59 -7.49 -6.19
N ILE A 19 -8.76 -6.93 -5.99
CA ILE A 19 -9.00 -5.63 -5.33
C ILE A 19 -10.04 -5.85 -4.24
N GLU A 20 -9.80 -5.32 -3.06
CA GLU A 20 -10.73 -5.42 -1.93
C GLU A 20 -11.10 -4.04 -1.44
N LEU A 21 -12.40 -3.79 -1.29
CA LEU A 21 -12.97 -2.60 -0.68
C LEU A 21 -13.38 -2.90 0.76
N TYR A 22 -12.99 -2.04 1.67
CA TYR A 22 -13.40 -2.07 3.08
C TYR A 22 -14.12 -0.78 3.42
N TYR A 23 -15.34 -0.91 3.96
CA TYR A 23 -16.07 0.17 4.59
C TYR A 23 -15.92 0.04 6.10
N VAL A 24 -15.45 1.09 6.76
CA VAL A 24 -15.10 1.07 8.18
C VAL A 24 -15.81 2.19 8.93
N ASP A 25 -16.72 1.78 9.78
CA ASP A 25 -17.43 2.64 10.73
C ASP A 25 -17.14 2.22 12.18
N LYS A 26 -17.75 2.87 13.15
CA LYS A 26 -17.57 2.59 14.59
C LYS A 26 -17.92 1.16 15.00
N MET A 27 -18.68 0.43 14.21
CA MET A 27 -19.06 -0.96 14.50
C MET A 27 -18.11 -1.96 13.89
N HIS A 28 -17.21 -1.51 13.01
CA HIS A 28 -16.26 -2.39 12.36
C HIS A 28 -15.19 -2.90 13.36
N PRO A 29 -14.86 -4.21 13.38
CA PRO A 29 -13.89 -4.78 14.33
C PRO A 29 -12.48 -4.16 14.26
N ARG A 30 -12.13 -3.56 13.11
CA ARG A 30 -10.86 -2.85 12.87
C ARG A 30 -11.08 -1.35 12.76
N TYR A 31 -12.03 -0.78 13.49
CA TYR A 31 -12.29 0.65 13.50
C TYR A 31 -11.03 1.46 13.81
N GLU A 32 -10.30 1.08 14.86
CA GLU A 32 -8.93 1.51 15.03
C GLU A 32 -8.03 0.67 14.13
N MET A 33 -7.26 1.31 13.26
CA MET A 33 -6.34 0.62 12.38
C MET A 33 -5.06 0.27 13.15
N PRO A 34 -4.84 -1.02 13.51
CA PRO A 34 -3.63 -1.40 14.22
C PRO A 34 -2.41 -1.23 13.31
N PHE A 35 -1.23 -1.01 13.90
CA PHE A 35 0.00 -0.93 13.10
C PHE A 35 0.29 -2.25 12.42
N HIS A 36 0.32 -2.19 11.08
CA HIS A 36 0.59 -3.35 10.23
C HIS A 36 1.30 -2.91 8.94
N TRP A 37 1.63 -3.86 8.12
CA TRP A 37 2.15 -3.65 6.78
C TRP A 37 1.77 -4.81 5.87
N HIS A 38 1.67 -4.57 4.58
CA HIS A 38 1.41 -5.55 3.52
C HIS A 38 2.10 -5.12 2.23
N MET A 39 2.17 -6.04 1.25
CA MET A 39 2.88 -5.78 -0.01
C MET A 39 2.01 -5.14 -1.09
N GLU A 40 0.76 -4.92 -0.81
CA GLU A 40 -0.20 -4.24 -1.66
C GLU A 40 -0.14 -2.72 -1.42
N PHE A 41 -0.66 -1.94 -2.39
CA PHE A 41 -1.02 -0.55 -2.17
C PHE A 41 -2.35 -0.48 -1.42
N GLU A 42 -2.52 0.56 -0.63
CA GLU A 42 -3.79 0.89 -0.03
C GLU A 42 -4.15 2.34 -0.35
N LEU A 43 -5.37 2.55 -0.81
CA LEU A 43 -6.00 3.87 -0.90
C LEU A 43 -6.96 3.99 0.26
N MET A 44 -6.97 5.14 0.92
CA MET A 44 -7.90 5.47 2.00
C MET A 44 -8.66 6.74 1.65
N LEU A 45 -9.97 6.77 1.93
CA LEU A 45 -10.84 7.93 1.78
C LEU A 45 -11.63 8.17 3.06
N VAL A 46 -11.60 9.39 3.59
CA VAL A 46 -12.36 9.76 4.78
C VAL A 46 -13.73 10.30 4.39
N LEU A 47 -14.80 9.59 4.75
CA LEU A 47 -16.17 9.96 4.43
C LEU A 47 -16.78 10.93 5.45
N SER A 48 -16.37 10.82 6.74
CA SER A 48 -16.77 11.73 7.80
C SER A 48 -15.79 11.70 8.96
N GLY A 49 -15.78 12.76 9.78
CA GLY A 49 -14.90 12.88 10.94
C GLY A 49 -13.46 13.11 10.56
N GLU A 50 -12.55 12.62 11.39
CA GLU A 50 -11.11 12.80 11.23
C GLU A 50 -10.38 11.47 11.47
N PHE A 51 -9.25 11.27 10.79
CA PHE A 51 -8.39 10.11 10.95
C PHE A 51 -6.93 10.53 11.14
N SER A 52 -6.34 10.17 12.28
CA SER A 52 -4.91 10.36 12.55
C SER A 52 -4.15 9.15 12.01
N LEU A 53 -3.58 9.28 10.82
CA LEU A 53 -2.83 8.23 10.12
C LEU A 53 -1.33 8.38 10.38
N LEU A 54 -0.65 7.30 10.72
CA LEU A 54 0.80 7.23 10.82
C LEU A 54 1.34 6.28 9.74
N ILE A 55 2.27 6.76 8.92
CA ILE A 55 2.95 5.98 7.87
C ILE A 55 4.45 6.14 8.03
N ASP A 56 5.17 5.03 8.24
CA ASP A 56 6.64 5.00 8.41
C ASP A 56 7.16 6.06 9.40
N GLY A 57 6.40 6.28 10.49
CA GLY A 57 6.73 7.23 11.55
C GLY A 57 6.36 8.70 11.28
N ARG A 58 5.71 9.00 10.15
CA ARG A 58 5.18 10.34 9.84
C ARG A 58 3.68 10.39 10.07
N SER A 59 3.21 11.43 10.76
CA SER A 59 1.79 11.61 11.08
C SER A 59 1.11 12.48 10.06
N TYR A 60 -0.10 12.09 9.67
CA TYR A 60 -1.00 12.80 8.78
C TYR A 60 -2.37 12.89 9.45
N LEU A 61 -2.97 14.07 9.49
CA LEU A 61 -4.35 14.25 9.92
C LEU A 61 -5.23 14.40 8.67
N LEU A 62 -6.12 13.43 8.48
CA LEU A 62 -7.06 13.40 7.36
C LEU A 62 -8.42 13.86 7.86
N HIS A 63 -9.06 14.75 7.13
CA HIS A 63 -10.40 15.24 7.37
C HIS A 63 -11.37 14.67 6.33
N LYS A 64 -12.67 14.88 6.54
CA LYS A 64 -13.68 14.51 5.57
C LYS A 64 -13.34 14.99 4.15
N GLY A 65 -13.33 14.05 3.21
CA GLY A 65 -13.02 14.27 1.79
C GLY A 65 -11.54 14.17 1.46
N ASP A 66 -10.64 14.08 2.44
CA ASP A 66 -9.23 13.80 2.20
C ASP A 66 -9.01 12.32 1.91
N ALA A 67 -8.01 12.04 1.09
CA ALA A 67 -7.57 10.69 0.81
C ALA A 67 -6.11 10.48 1.19
N ALA A 68 -5.70 9.21 1.31
CA ALA A 68 -4.31 8.83 1.46
C ALA A 68 -3.94 7.72 0.49
N ILE A 69 -2.67 7.72 0.05
CA ILE A 69 -2.05 6.65 -0.71
C ILE A 69 -0.96 6.02 0.16
N ILE A 70 -1.14 4.77 0.53
CA ILE A 70 -0.19 4.01 1.32
C ILE A 70 0.57 3.09 0.38
N SER A 71 1.87 3.33 0.26
CA SER A 71 2.73 2.54 -0.63
C SER A 71 2.93 1.12 -0.13
N ALA A 72 3.09 0.19 -1.06
CA ALA A 72 3.40 -1.21 -0.77
C ALA A 72 4.56 -1.36 0.24
N GLY A 73 4.32 -2.12 1.30
CA GLY A 73 5.26 -2.40 2.37
C GLY A 73 5.50 -1.24 3.36
N ALA A 74 4.77 -0.13 3.29
CA ALA A 74 4.82 0.90 4.32
C ALA A 74 4.19 0.40 5.61
N VAL A 75 4.84 0.65 6.74
CA VAL A 75 4.25 0.39 8.06
C VAL A 75 3.26 1.49 8.38
N HIS A 76 2.00 1.16 8.55
CA HIS A 76 0.96 2.13 8.78
C HIS A 76 -0.07 1.67 9.82
N GLY A 77 -0.81 2.62 10.34
CA GLY A 77 -1.88 2.43 11.30
C GLY A 77 -2.41 3.78 11.74
N GLY A 78 -3.49 3.79 12.49
CA GLY A 78 -4.05 5.06 12.92
C GLY A 78 -5.30 4.95 13.78
N THR A 79 -5.75 6.12 14.22
CA THR A 79 -6.86 6.26 15.14
C THR A 79 -7.92 7.17 14.55
N PRO A 80 -9.17 6.69 14.37
CA PRO A 80 -10.29 7.49 13.93
C PRO A 80 -10.84 8.36 15.09
N SER A 81 -11.37 9.54 14.74
CA SER A 81 -12.12 10.40 15.63
C SER A 81 -13.48 10.70 14.99
N ASP A 82 -14.54 10.06 15.49
CA ASP A 82 -15.89 10.13 14.92
C ASP A 82 -15.89 9.90 13.39
N CYS A 83 -15.01 9.03 12.93
CA CYS A 83 -14.68 8.86 11.53
C CYS A 83 -15.47 7.71 10.91
N VAL A 84 -15.82 7.87 9.64
CA VAL A 84 -16.16 6.79 8.72
C VAL A 84 -15.19 6.90 7.57
N TYR A 85 -14.56 5.80 7.20
CA TYR A 85 -13.59 5.77 6.13
C TYR A 85 -13.67 4.48 5.31
N GLU A 86 -13.13 4.52 4.14
CA GLU A 86 -13.01 3.37 3.25
C GLU A 86 -11.55 3.14 2.89
N CYS A 87 -11.23 1.87 2.63
CA CYS A 87 -9.92 1.46 2.13
C CYS A 87 -10.09 0.55 0.91
N VAL A 88 -9.27 0.77 -0.11
CA VAL A 88 -9.12 -0.14 -1.24
C VAL A 88 -7.70 -0.66 -1.26
N VAL A 89 -7.55 -2.00 -1.17
CA VAL A 89 -6.24 -2.66 -1.13
C VAL A 89 -6.03 -3.48 -2.41
N PHE A 90 -4.87 -3.29 -3.08
CA PHE A 90 -4.58 -3.94 -4.36
C PHE A 90 -3.08 -4.10 -4.65
N ASP A 91 -2.72 -5.14 -5.41
CA ASP A 91 -1.37 -5.30 -5.96
C ASP A 91 -1.31 -4.79 -7.40
N MET A 92 -0.74 -3.61 -7.61
CA MET A 92 -0.63 -3.00 -8.94
C MET A 92 0.07 -3.90 -9.97
N ASN A 93 1.01 -4.75 -9.56
CA ASN A 93 1.70 -5.66 -10.47
C ASN A 93 0.75 -6.66 -11.17
N ARG A 94 -0.41 -6.94 -10.56
CA ARG A 94 -1.41 -7.84 -11.13
C ARG A 94 -2.18 -7.22 -12.30
N PHE A 95 -2.19 -5.88 -12.38
CA PHE A 95 -2.89 -5.13 -13.43
C PHE A 95 -1.95 -4.62 -14.51
N LEU A 96 -0.64 -4.62 -14.28
CA LEU A 96 0.34 -4.22 -15.27
C LEU A 96 0.58 -5.37 -16.26
N GLY A 97 0.27 -5.15 -17.53
CA GLY A 97 0.55 -6.13 -18.58
C GLY A 97 2.04 -6.41 -18.69
N SER A 98 2.42 -7.71 -18.71
CA SER A 98 3.81 -8.13 -18.82
C SER A 98 4.48 -7.54 -20.08
N GLY A 99 5.64 -6.91 -19.89
CA GLY A 99 6.40 -6.26 -20.96
C GLY A 99 5.82 -4.93 -21.47
N SER A 100 4.77 -4.40 -20.82
CA SER A 100 4.20 -3.11 -21.20
C SER A 100 5.12 -1.94 -20.79
N VAL A 101 4.98 -0.80 -21.51
CA VAL A 101 5.70 0.43 -21.17
C VAL A 101 5.32 0.95 -19.78
N CYS A 102 4.08 0.70 -19.35
CA CYS A 102 3.61 1.09 -18.02
C CYS A 102 4.29 0.26 -16.94
N GLN A 103 4.42 -1.05 -17.14
CA GLN A 103 5.17 -1.91 -16.22
C GLN A 103 6.64 -1.48 -16.11
N ALA A 104 7.29 -1.20 -17.24
CA ALA A 104 8.68 -0.75 -17.23
C ALA A 104 8.86 0.57 -16.45
N LYS A 105 7.94 1.52 -16.62
CA LYS A 105 7.96 2.79 -15.88
C LYS A 105 7.67 2.60 -14.39
N TYR A 106 6.68 1.78 -14.05
CA TYR A 106 6.34 1.42 -12.69
C TYR A 106 7.53 0.77 -11.96
N ASN A 107 8.13 -0.26 -12.57
CA ASN A 107 9.29 -0.94 -12.00
C ASN A 107 10.46 0.02 -11.81
N ALA A 108 10.78 0.84 -12.82
CA ALA A 108 11.87 1.81 -12.74
C ALA A 108 11.69 2.84 -11.61
N LEU A 109 10.44 3.17 -11.25
CA LEU A 109 10.12 4.06 -10.15
C LEU A 109 10.30 3.36 -8.79
N PHE A 110 9.65 2.20 -8.62
CA PHE A 110 9.60 1.51 -7.32
C PHE A 110 10.87 0.69 -7.01
N GLU A 111 11.60 0.19 -8.01
CA GLU A 111 12.93 -0.40 -7.81
C GLU A 111 13.96 0.59 -7.25
N ARG A 112 13.76 1.88 -7.49
CA ARG A 112 14.56 2.96 -6.90
C ARG A 112 14.07 3.39 -5.51
N GLY A 113 13.11 2.68 -4.93
CA GLY A 113 12.57 3.00 -3.62
C GLY A 113 11.72 4.28 -3.61
N ALA A 114 11.01 4.56 -4.70
CA ALA A 114 10.10 5.68 -4.72
C ALA A 114 8.99 5.49 -3.69
N GLN A 115 8.69 6.56 -2.96
CA GLN A 115 7.56 6.66 -2.04
C GLN A 115 6.61 7.72 -2.58
N ILE A 116 5.35 7.35 -2.78
CA ILE A 116 4.30 8.28 -3.19
C ILE A 116 4.00 9.21 -2.03
N GLU A 117 3.71 10.50 -2.32
CA GLU A 117 3.22 11.43 -1.30
C GLU A 117 1.89 10.90 -0.74
N PRO A 118 1.83 10.56 0.55
CA PRO A 118 0.65 9.90 1.10
C PRO A 118 -0.60 10.77 1.12
N TYR A 119 -0.48 12.03 1.54
CA TYR A 119 -1.63 12.92 1.75
C TYR A 119 -2.14 13.49 0.44
N GLN A 120 -3.42 13.27 0.18
CA GLN A 120 -4.14 13.76 -0.99
C GLN A 120 -5.31 14.63 -0.51
N PRO A 121 -5.18 15.96 -0.56
CA PRO A 121 -6.22 16.86 -0.02
C PRO A 121 -7.50 16.78 -0.83
N ALA A 122 -8.62 16.97 -0.16
CA ALA A 122 -9.95 17.06 -0.78
C ALA A 122 -9.95 18.00 -1.98
N GLY A 123 -10.55 17.57 -3.08
CA GLY A 123 -10.64 18.35 -4.32
C GLY A 123 -9.38 18.34 -5.19
N SER A 124 -8.26 17.75 -4.77
CA SER A 124 -7.13 17.52 -5.67
C SER A 124 -7.50 16.52 -6.78
N VAL A 125 -6.82 16.61 -7.93
CA VAL A 125 -7.07 15.69 -9.06
C VAL A 125 -6.87 14.24 -8.64
N THR A 126 -5.85 13.98 -7.84
CA THR A 126 -5.55 12.64 -7.32
C THR A 126 -6.67 12.15 -6.40
N CYS A 127 -7.14 13.00 -5.47
CA CYS A 127 -8.25 12.68 -4.58
C CYS A 127 -9.55 12.43 -5.35
N GLN A 128 -9.85 13.22 -6.39
CA GLN A 128 -11.03 12.99 -7.23
C GLN A 128 -10.97 11.65 -8.00
N LEU A 129 -9.79 11.21 -8.42
CA LEU A 129 -9.62 9.89 -9.04
C LEU A 129 -9.86 8.77 -8.03
N ILE A 130 -9.37 8.95 -6.79
CA ILE A 130 -9.59 8.02 -5.69
C ILE A 130 -11.09 7.93 -5.36
N ASP A 131 -11.76 9.05 -5.15
CA ASP A 131 -13.20 9.12 -4.85
C ASP A 131 -14.04 8.38 -5.92
N ARG A 132 -13.77 8.63 -7.20
CA ARG A 132 -14.44 7.92 -8.30
C ARG A 132 -14.14 6.41 -8.31
N LEU A 133 -12.96 5.99 -7.89
CA LEU A 133 -12.60 4.59 -7.80
C LEU A 133 -13.41 3.92 -6.68
N PHE A 134 -13.53 4.58 -5.52
CA PHE A 134 -14.35 4.09 -4.41
C PHE A 134 -15.84 4.01 -4.83
N GLU A 135 -16.37 5.04 -5.47
CA GLU A 135 -17.75 5.06 -5.98
C GLU A 135 -18.02 3.89 -6.95
N ALA A 136 -17.06 3.58 -7.84
CA ALA A 136 -17.20 2.46 -8.77
C ALA A 136 -17.20 1.11 -8.05
N MET A 137 -16.33 0.94 -7.04
CA MET A 137 -16.22 -0.28 -6.23
C MET A 137 -17.42 -0.46 -5.28
N GLU A 138 -17.98 0.64 -4.75
CA GLU A 138 -19.13 0.60 -3.84
C GLU A 138 -20.42 0.24 -4.58
N LYS A 139 -20.63 0.83 -5.77
CA LYS A 139 -21.88 0.67 -6.53
C LYS A 139 -21.90 -0.51 -7.48
N GLU A 140 -20.76 -1.01 -7.87
CA GLU A 140 -20.57 -2.13 -8.81
C GLU A 140 -21.50 -2.08 -10.04
N PRO A 141 -21.60 -0.93 -10.77
CA PRO A 141 -22.39 -0.89 -12.00
C PRO A 141 -21.77 -1.84 -13.04
N GLU A 142 -22.56 -2.25 -14.06
CA GLU A 142 -22.05 -3.07 -15.16
C GLU A 142 -20.77 -2.45 -15.76
N GLY A 143 -19.68 -3.21 -15.76
CA GLY A 143 -18.34 -2.79 -16.23
C GLY A 143 -17.53 -1.98 -15.23
N TYR A 144 -17.88 -1.99 -13.94
CA TYR A 144 -17.13 -1.29 -12.90
C TYR A 144 -15.67 -1.73 -12.82
N GLU A 145 -15.35 -2.97 -13.19
CA GLU A 145 -13.98 -3.50 -13.23
C GLU A 145 -13.11 -2.70 -14.22
N PHE A 146 -13.66 -2.39 -15.41
CA PHE A 146 -12.96 -1.54 -16.39
C PHE A 146 -12.76 -0.12 -15.88
N VAL A 147 -13.77 0.44 -15.21
CA VAL A 147 -13.71 1.78 -14.62
C VAL A 147 -12.65 1.81 -13.54
N THR A 148 -12.68 0.86 -12.63
CA THR A 148 -11.72 0.74 -11.50
C THR A 148 -10.28 0.61 -11.99
N ILE A 149 -10.02 -0.33 -12.89
CA ILE A 149 -8.68 -0.53 -13.47
C ILE A 149 -8.23 0.73 -14.24
N GLY A 150 -9.13 1.34 -15.03
CA GLY A 150 -8.84 2.57 -15.76
C GLY A 150 -8.48 3.74 -14.85
N LEU A 151 -9.18 3.88 -13.72
CA LEU A 151 -8.89 4.90 -12.71
C LEU A 151 -7.56 4.64 -11.98
N MET A 152 -7.21 3.39 -11.70
CA MET A 152 -5.90 3.04 -11.16
C MET A 152 -4.77 3.46 -12.10
N TRP A 153 -4.91 3.22 -13.41
CA TRP A 153 -3.94 3.64 -14.41
C TRP A 153 -3.84 5.17 -14.48
N GLN A 154 -4.97 5.88 -14.45
CA GLN A 154 -4.99 7.34 -14.40
C GLN A 154 -4.33 7.87 -13.14
N LEU A 155 -4.58 7.25 -11.98
CA LEU A 155 -3.98 7.64 -10.69
C LEU A 155 -2.45 7.58 -10.75
N PHE A 156 -1.87 6.44 -11.20
CA PHE A 156 -0.42 6.32 -11.35
C PHE A 156 0.14 7.26 -12.41
N GLY A 157 -0.58 7.46 -13.52
CA GLY A 157 -0.23 8.47 -14.52
C GLY A 157 -0.18 9.88 -13.95
N GLN A 158 -1.15 10.24 -13.11
CA GLN A 158 -1.23 11.54 -12.44
C GLN A 158 -0.11 11.74 -11.42
N ILE A 159 0.20 10.71 -10.62
CA ILE A 159 1.34 10.73 -9.68
C ILE A 159 2.65 11.02 -10.40
N LEU A 160 2.89 10.36 -11.55
CA LEU A 160 4.08 10.58 -12.35
C LEU A 160 4.09 11.99 -12.97
N LEU A 161 2.95 12.45 -13.49
CA LEU A 161 2.82 13.77 -14.12
C LEU A 161 3.09 14.91 -13.13
N GLN A 162 2.59 14.78 -11.90
CA GLN A 162 2.75 15.78 -10.85
C GLN A 162 4.06 15.64 -10.07
N HIS A 163 4.85 14.59 -10.35
CA HIS A 163 6.01 14.23 -9.53
C HIS A 163 5.68 14.12 -8.03
N SER A 164 4.47 13.61 -7.70
CA SER A 164 4.00 13.43 -6.32
C SER A 164 4.62 12.19 -5.66
N TYR A 165 5.93 12.08 -5.75
CA TYR A 165 6.72 11.04 -5.12
C TYR A 165 8.12 11.51 -4.80
N THR A 166 8.75 10.88 -3.82
CA THR A 166 10.16 11.09 -3.49
C THR A 166 10.93 9.82 -3.79
N VAL A 167 12.15 9.97 -4.33
CA VAL A 167 13.10 8.87 -4.44
C VAL A 167 14.11 9.07 -3.33
N SER A 168 14.20 8.13 -2.39
CA SER A 168 15.09 8.23 -1.26
C SER A 168 16.55 8.21 -1.71
N THR A 169 17.19 9.39 -1.78
CA THR A 169 18.62 9.52 -2.07
C THR A 169 19.49 9.49 -0.82
N SER A 170 18.93 9.74 0.33
CA SER A 170 19.59 9.62 1.63
C SER A 170 18.64 10.01 2.78
N GLY A 171 18.37 9.11 3.70
CA GLY A 171 17.73 9.48 4.95
C GLY A 171 17.56 8.30 5.85
N ASN A 172 17.70 8.10 6.96
CA ASN A 172 17.54 7.04 7.97
C ASN A 172 17.91 5.63 7.50
N LYS A 173 19.15 5.51 7.01
CA LYS A 173 19.72 4.28 6.39
C LYS A 173 19.49 2.97 7.16
N ARG A 174 19.13 3.04 8.43
CA ARG A 174 18.96 1.85 9.28
C ARG A 174 17.54 1.26 9.21
N ASN A 175 16.52 2.11 9.25
CA ASN A 175 15.10 1.65 9.13
C ASN A 175 14.75 1.33 7.67
N ASP A 176 15.17 2.21 6.73
CA ASP A 176 14.92 1.99 5.30
C ASP A 176 15.62 0.72 4.81
N ARG A 177 16.83 0.45 5.30
CA ARG A 177 17.57 -0.78 4.95
C ARG A 177 16.90 -2.03 5.49
N SER A 178 16.45 -2.04 6.75
CA SER A 178 15.76 -3.19 7.33
C SER A 178 14.45 -3.49 6.60
N THR A 179 13.65 -2.45 6.30
CA THR A 179 12.40 -2.59 5.54
C THR A 179 12.66 -3.08 4.11
N ALA A 180 13.67 -2.54 3.43
CA ALA A 180 14.05 -2.97 2.08
C ALA A 180 14.53 -4.43 2.05
N GLN A 181 15.30 -4.84 3.05
CA GLN A 181 15.81 -6.20 3.22
C GLN A 181 14.66 -7.20 3.43
N MET A 182 13.65 -6.83 4.25
CA MET A 182 12.48 -7.66 4.47
C MET A 182 11.60 -7.75 3.22
N LYS A 183 11.39 -6.64 2.51
CA LYS A 183 10.70 -6.62 1.22
C LYS A 183 11.35 -7.56 0.21
N ALA A 184 12.68 -7.53 0.09
CA ALA A 184 13.42 -8.41 -0.80
C ALA A 184 13.23 -9.90 -0.47
N ALA A 185 13.24 -10.26 0.82
CA ALA A 185 12.97 -11.63 1.26
C ALA A 185 11.56 -12.08 0.92
N LEU A 186 10.56 -11.23 1.16
CA LEU A 186 9.16 -11.51 0.84
C LEU A 186 8.93 -11.63 -0.66
N GLU A 187 9.54 -10.75 -1.47
CA GLU A 187 9.49 -10.87 -2.92
C GLU A 187 10.11 -12.18 -3.41
N ARG A 188 11.19 -12.64 -2.80
CA ARG A 188 11.76 -13.94 -3.12
C ARG A 188 10.80 -15.09 -2.81
N ILE A 189 10.14 -15.05 -1.66
CA ILE A 189 9.09 -16.03 -1.31
C ILE A 189 7.99 -15.99 -2.37
N ARG A 190 7.44 -14.83 -2.68
CA ARG A 190 6.36 -14.66 -3.64
C ARG A 190 6.71 -15.13 -5.05
N LYS A 191 7.94 -14.89 -5.52
CA LYS A 191 8.39 -15.32 -6.85
C LYS A 191 8.73 -16.82 -6.93
N ASN A 192 9.05 -17.44 -5.81
CA ASN A 192 9.59 -18.80 -5.76
C ASN A 192 8.80 -19.74 -4.84
N TYR A 193 7.60 -19.41 -4.42
CA TYR A 193 6.80 -20.22 -3.47
C TYR A 193 6.54 -21.67 -3.94
N ALA A 194 6.58 -21.93 -5.25
CA ALA A 194 6.45 -23.26 -5.84
C ALA A 194 7.77 -24.06 -5.81
N SER A 195 8.87 -23.47 -5.35
CA SER A 195 10.20 -24.09 -5.26
C SER A 195 10.62 -24.19 -3.80
N ARG A 196 11.62 -25.05 -3.53
CA ARG A 196 12.20 -25.13 -2.19
C ARG A 196 12.96 -23.85 -1.88
N ILE A 197 12.55 -23.13 -0.84
CA ILE A 197 13.22 -21.96 -0.29
C ILE A 197 13.75 -22.33 1.09
N THR A 198 15.01 -22.04 1.38
CA THR A 198 15.61 -22.28 2.70
C THR A 198 15.70 -20.97 3.50
N LEU A 199 15.90 -21.09 4.80
CA LEU A 199 16.15 -19.95 5.68
C LEU A 199 17.40 -19.18 5.25
N GLU A 200 18.43 -19.91 4.86
CA GLU A 200 19.70 -19.36 4.37
C GLU A 200 19.50 -18.54 3.10
N ASP A 201 18.61 -19.00 2.20
CA ASP A 201 18.25 -18.28 0.98
C ASP A 201 17.58 -16.94 1.29
N LEU A 202 16.66 -16.92 2.24
CA LEU A 202 15.94 -15.70 2.64
C LEU A 202 16.85 -14.74 3.39
N ALA A 203 17.63 -15.24 4.33
CA ALA A 203 18.61 -14.46 5.08
C ALA A 203 19.66 -13.83 4.15
N SER A 204 20.18 -14.59 3.19
CA SER A 204 21.09 -14.09 2.16
C SER A 204 20.45 -13.00 1.31
N THR A 205 19.20 -13.19 0.89
CA THR A 205 18.46 -12.18 0.11
C THR A 205 18.24 -10.89 0.91
N ALA A 206 18.01 -11.02 2.23
CA ALA A 206 17.89 -9.91 3.15
C ALA A 206 19.25 -9.32 3.61
N GLU A 207 20.38 -9.82 3.11
CA GLU A 207 21.73 -9.43 3.58
C GLU A 207 21.88 -9.54 5.11
N MET A 208 21.31 -10.60 5.69
CA MET A 208 21.30 -10.89 7.13
C MET A 208 21.89 -12.27 7.43
N THR A 209 22.30 -12.50 8.69
CA THR A 209 22.53 -13.88 9.15
C THR A 209 21.17 -14.55 9.39
N PRO A 210 21.09 -15.91 9.31
CA PRO A 210 19.85 -16.64 9.57
C PRO A 210 19.23 -16.31 10.94
N GLU A 211 20.04 -16.18 11.99
CA GLU A 211 19.60 -15.86 13.34
C GLU A 211 19.03 -14.42 13.43
N HIS A 212 19.67 -13.47 12.73
CA HIS A 212 19.21 -12.09 12.68
C HIS A 212 17.89 -12.00 11.89
N PHE A 213 17.84 -12.69 10.74
CA PHE A 213 16.64 -12.78 9.92
C PHE A 213 15.45 -13.34 10.72
N CYS A 214 15.61 -14.48 11.42
CA CYS A 214 14.54 -15.04 12.25
C CYS A 214 14.03 -14.06 13.31
N ARG A 215 14.94 -13.32 13.96
CA ARG A 215 14.57 -12.36 15.00
C ARG A 215 13.82 -11.13 14.47
N VAL A 216 14.04 -10.74 13.22
CA VAL A 216 13.40 -9.57 12.58
C VAL A 216 12.13 -9.97 11.87
N PHE A 217 12.03 -11.25 11.42
CA PHE A 217 10.87 -11.78 10.71
C PHE A 217 9.75 -12.28 11.65
N HIS A 218 10.06 -12.47 12.93
CA HIS A 218 9.10 -12.80 13.99
C HIS A 218 8.52 -11.52 14.59
#